data_5bc68ae7b8dc49ae256446660dae88d3
#
_entry.id   5bc68ae7b8dc49ae256446660dae88d3
#
_cell.length_a   1.000
_cell.length_b   1.000
_cell.length_c   1.000
_cell.angle_alpha   90.00
_cell.angle_beta   90.00
_cell.angle_gamma   90.00
#
_symmetry.space_group_name_H-M   'P 1'
#
loop_
_entity.id
_entity.type
_entity.pdbx_description
1 polymer ?
#
loop_
_entity_poly.entity_id
_entity_poly.type
_entity_poly.pdbx_seq_one_letter_code
_entity_poly.pdbx_strand_id
1 'polypeptide(L)'
;FPKRGEHKKMRIMKNMFYNIKACISFFIFSRNSVFCNPYITNILHIFACTTMLRREAILMNKLTELWQSPYPMLYQRWKAVVIPSVIIFLILYILQPFGVSRIKEGVFWVVAGSALIAAGASSIFTYLLPALFPTYYKEQNWTLGKHVLDVLLMLLLIAVGIWVYHSWLMGMWLDKRLFFLALSWVMVLAPFPVVFFLLWNRNLQLTRNLQEAMEINCHLSKRASQEVGAESKEFSPEEVLVFSGGTKDMLEVKAVDFLYAEAEGNYVKVDYRLKGESTRKMLRATMKQAEEAVAACPFIIRCHRAFLVNARKVVKVDGNSQGYRLRLEGGGEEIPVSRAYAKEVKALIENKIKR
;
A
#
# COMPACT_ATOMS: atom_id res chain seq x y z
N PHE A 1 11.43 26.47 8.76
CA PHE A 1 10.38 25.57 8.26
C PHE A 1 9.77 24.84 9.46
N PRO A 2 8.50 25.05 9.81
CA PRO A 2 7.85 24.34 10.91
C PRO A 2 7.65 22.87 10.53
N LYS A 3 8.04 21.98 11.45
CA LYS A 3 8.02 20.53 11.28
C LYS A 3 6.60 20.03 10.99
N ARG A 4 6.45 19.23 9.94
CA ARG A 4 5.22 18.58 9.42
C ARG A 4 4.33 17.89 10.49
N GLY A 5 4.84 17.72 11.72
CA GLY A 5 4.13 17.18 12.89
C GLY A 5 3.23 18.16 13.63
N GLU A 6 3.51 19.47 13.59
CA GLU A 6 2.75 20.47 14.34
C GLU A 6 1.40 20.79 13.70
N HIS A 7 1.32 20.85 12.36
CA HIS A 7 0.05 21.00 11.66
C HIS A 7 -0.91 19.84 11.89
N LYS A 8 -0.38 18.62 12.07
CA LYS A 8 -1.19 17.42 12.38
C LYS A 8 -1.73 17.47 13.81
N LYS A 9 -0.92 17.93 14.78
CA LYS A 9 -1.35 18.15 16.17
C LYS A 9 -2.43 19.23 16.28
N MET A 10 -2.29 20.32 15.54
CA MET A 10 -3.23 21.45 15.58
C MET A 10 -4.59 21.08 14.98
N ARG A 11 -4.63 20.22 13.94
CA ARG A 11 -5.89 19.72 13.34
C ARG A 11 -6.61 18.73 14.27
N ILE A 12 -5.87 17.87 14.94
CA ILE A 12 -6.40 16.94 15.95
C ILE A 12 -6.99 17.72 17.12
N MET A 13 -6.29 18.77 17.58
CA MET A 13 -6.79 19.65 18.64
C MET A 13 -8.08 20.39 18.23
N LYS A 14 -8.18 20.89 16.99
CA LYS A 14 -9.42 21.57 16.53
C LYS A 14 -10.62 20.62 16.50
N ASN A 15 -10.45 19.39 16.03
CA ASN A 15 -11.54 18.39 16.06
C ASN A 15 -11.86 17.94 17.49
N MET A 16 -10.87 17.83 18.35
CA MET A 16 -11.06 17.56 19.78
C MET A 16 -11.87 18.68 20.46
N PHE A 17 -11.61 19.95 20.15
CA PHE A 17 -12.39 21.09 20.65
C PHE A 17 -13.83 21.08 20.13
N TYR A 18 -14.08 20.67 18.89
CA TYR A 18 -15.43 20.57 18.33
C TYR A 18 -16.25 19.48 19.01
N ASN A 19 -15.64 18.34 19.27
CA ASN A 19 -16.29 17.22 19.96
C ASN A 19 -16.50 17.50 21.46
N ILE A 20 -15.57 18.23 22.09
CA ILE A 20 -15.74 18.71 23.47
C ILE A 20 -16.94 19.69 23.56
N LYS A 21 -17.09 20.59 22.57
CA LYS A 21 -18.26 21.47 22.48
C LYS A 21 -19.58 20.69 22.34
N ALA A 22 -19.61 19.66 21.52
CA ALA A 22 -20.76 18.77 21.35
C ALA A 22 -21.09 18.01 22.65
N CYS A 23 -20.08 17.49 23.35
CA CYS A 23 -20.22 16.87 24.66
C CYS A 23 -20.73 17.85 25.73
N ILE A 24 -20.25 19.08 25.74
CA ILE A 24 -20.70 20.14 26.66
C ILE A 24 -22.16 20.54 26.38
N SER A 25 -22.56 20.66 25.11
CA SER A 25 -23.94 20.96 24.72
C SER A 25 -24.91 19.84 25.15
N PHE A 26 -24.47 18.58 25.01
CA PHE A 26 -25.26 17.43 25.48
C PHE A 26 -25.34 17.36 27.01
N PHE A 27 -24.27 17.78 27.70
CA PHE A 27 -24.19 17.88 29.14
C PHE A 27 -25.19 18.93 29.70
N ILE A 28 -25.31 20.09 29.05
CA ILE A 28 -26.25 21.15 29.41
C ILE A 28 -27.68 20.68 29.19
N PHE A 29 -27.98 19.90 28.14
CA PHE A 29 -29.30 19.35 27.88
C PHE A 29 -29.71 18.25 28.88
N SER A 30 -28.76 17.40 29.32
CA SER A 30 -29.02 16.32 30.30
C SER A 30 -29.28 16.85 31.75
N ARG A 31 -28.83 18.07 32.06
CA ARG A 31 -28.99 18.66 33.39
C ARG A 31 -30.46 19.04 33.75
N ASN A 32 -31.33 19.05 32.75
CA ASN A 32 -32.74 19.40 32.92
C ASN A 32 -33.69 18.20 33.18
N SER A 33 -33.17 16.97 33.27
CA SER A 33 -33.99 15.79 33.60
C SER A 33 -33.89 15.45 35.09
N VAL A 34 -35.03 15.53 35.76
CA VAL A 34 -35.22 15.62 37.22
C VAL A 34 -35.01 14.30 38.03
N PHE A 35 -34.54 13.18 37.41
CA PHE A 35 -34.53 11.86 38.04
C PHE A 35 -33.25 11.02 37.97
N CYS A 36 -32.07 11.61 37.88
CA CYS A 36 -30.86 10.81 37.92
C CYS A 36 -29.79 11.37 38.87
N ASN A 37 -29.18 10.49 39.66
CA ASN A 37 -28.05 10.85 40.54
C ASN A 37 -26.93 11.52 39.73
N PRO A 38 -26.60 12.80 39.97
CA PRO A 38 -25.72 13.59 39.11
C PRO A 38 -24.26 13.06 39.05
N TYR A 39 -23.85 12.27 40.03
CA TYR A 39 -22.51 11.65 40.05
C TYR A 39 -22.39 10.47 39.09
N ILE A 40 -23.40 9.63 38.99
CA ILE A 40 -23.40 8.45 38.10
C ILE A 40 -23.52 8.88 36.64
N THR A 41 -24.37 9.88 36.34
CA THR A 41 -24.48 10.43 34.99
C THR A 41 -23.21 11.12 34.53
N ASN A 42 -22.50 11.84 35.40
CA ASN A 42 -21.21 12.47 35.06
C ASN A 42 -20.13 11.42 34.74
N ILE A 43 -20.01 10.35 35.53
CA ILE A 43 -19.05 9.29 35.31
C ILE A 43 -19.35 8.54 34.00
N LEU A 44 -20.62 8.21 33.74
CA LEU A 44 -21.05 7.55 32.50
C LEU A 44 -20.78 8.44 31.26
N HIS A 45 -21.02 9.75 31.37
CA HIS A 45 -20.74 10.70 30.30
C HIS A 45 -19.25 10.86 30.01
N ILE A 46 -18.41 10.96 31.04
CA ILE A 46 -16.96 11.02 30.89
C ILE A 46 -16.45 9.72 30.23
N PHE A 47 -16.97 8.57 30.66
CA PHE A 47 -16.60 7.28 30.09
C PHE A 47 -17.08 7.12 28.64
N ALA A 48 -18.30 7.55 28.31
CA ALA A 48 -18.81 7.56 26.94
C ALA A 48 -18.03 8.52 26.03
N CYS A 49 -17.70 9.72 26.53
CA CYS A 49 -16.91 10.69 25.79
C CYS A 49 -15.47 10.22 25.55
N THR A 50 -14.82 9.63 26.55
CA THR A 50 -13.45 9.08 26.40
C THR A 50 -13.42 7.87 25.49
N THR A 51 -14.44 7.00 25.51
CA THR A 51 -14.54 5.86 24.59
C THR A 51 -14.84 6.29 23.15
N MET A 52 -15.65 7.32 22.93
CA MET A 52 -15.87 7.92 21.61
C MET A 52 -14.60 8.57 21.07
N LEU A 53 -13.92 9.41 21.85
CA LEU A 53 -12.65 10.04 21.46
C LEU A 53 -11.58 8.99 21.15
N ARG A 54 -11.51 7.92 21.93
CA ARG A 54 -10.58 6.80 21.68
C ARG A 54 -10.91 6.05 20.38
N ARG A 55 -12.20 5.83 20.10
CA ARG A 55 -12.66 5.24 18.83
C ARG A 55 -12.29 6.11 17.63
N GLU A 56 -12.55 7.42 17.70
CA GLU A 56 -12.19 8.34 16.63
C GLU A 56 -10.67 8.43 16.42
N ALA A 57 -9.89 8.46 17.50
CA ALA A 57 -8.43 8.44 17.41
C ALA A 57 -7.90 7.17 16.76
N ILE A 58 -8.45 5.99 17.10
CA ILE A 58 -8.11 4.70 16.48
C ILE A 58 -8.53 4.69 15.01
N LEU A 59 -9.70 5.21 14.67
CA LEU A 59 -10.19 5.28 13.30
C LEU A 59 -9.33 6.22 12.45
N MET A 60 -8.96 7.38 12.98
CA MET A 60 -8.06 8.34 12.33
C MET A 60 -6.67 7.75 12.12
N ASN A 61 -6.12 7.01 13.09
CA ASN A 61 -4.84 6.33 12.92
C ASN A 61 -4.92 5.24 11.83
N LYS A 62 -5.98 4.42 11.83
CA LYS A 62 -6.20 3.42 10.78
C LYS A 62 -6.36 4.05 9.39
N LEU A 63 -7.10 5.16 9.29
CA LEU A 63 -7.25 5.90 8.04
C LEU A 63 -5.92 6.50 7.57
N THR A 64 -5.09 7.05 8.46
CA THR A 64 -3.79 7.58 8.10
C THR A 64 -2.81 6.48 7.69
N GLU A 65 -2.84 5.32 8.33
CA GLU A 65 -2.07 4.14 7.94
C GLU A 65 -2.52 3.62 6.57
N LEU A 66 -3.84 3.52 6.35
CA LEU A 66 -4.40 3.14 5.05
C LEU A 66 -3.99 4.12 3.95
N TRP A 67 -4.06 5.43 4.22
CA TRP A 67 -3.70 6.49 3.28
C TRP A 67 -2.21 6.47 2.90
N GLN A 68 -1.35 6.09 3.83
CA GLN A 68 0.09 5.95 3.63
C GLN A 68 0.50 4.54 3.18
N SER A 69 -0.46 3.60 3.09
CA SER A 69 -0.15 2.24 2.64
C SER A 69 0.42 2.25 1.22
N PRO A 70 1.44 1.43 0.94
CA PRO A 70 2.00 1.32 -0.39
C PRO A 70 0.94 0.78 -1.35
N TYR A 71 0.72 1.48 -2.45
CA TYR A 71 -0.21 1.06 -3.49
C TYR A 71 0.55 0.57 -4.73
N PRO A 72 0.17 -0.57 -5.31
CA PRO A 72 0.85 -1.09 -6.48
C PRO A 72 0.65 -0.20 -7.71
N MET A 73 1.72 0.09 -8.43
CA MET A 73 1.63 0.78 -9.71
C MET A 73 0.96 -0.07 -10.77
N LEU A 74 0.36 0.60 -11.77
CA LEU A 74 -0.31 -0.03 -12.88
C LEU A 74 0.69 -0.80 -13.74
N TYR A 75 0.49 -2.12 -13.83
CA TYR A 75 1.37 -2.99 -14.61
C TYR A 75 1.19 -2.78 -16.13
N GLN A 76 -0.05 -2.64 -16.58
CA GLN A 76 -0.40 -2.47 -17.99
C GLN A 76 -1.07 -1.10 -18.18
N ARG A 77 -0.26 -0.07 -18.39
CA ARG A 77 -0.70 1.33 -18.49
C ARG A 77 -1.79 1.55 -19.54
N TRP A 78 -1.69 0.92 -20.71
CA TRP A 78 -2.68 1.08 -21.77
C TRP A 78 -4.07 0.55 -21.39
N LYS A 79 -4.14 -0.53 -20.59
CA LYS A 79 -5.43 -1.06 -20.09
C LYS A 79 -6.11 -0.11 -19.12
N ALA A 80 -5.35 0.68 -18.39
CA ALA A 80 -5.89 1.69 -17.48
C ALA A 80 -6.59 2.83 -18.23
N VAL A 81 -6.27 3.05 -19.49
CA VAL A 81 -6.92 4.04 -20.36
C VAL A 81 -8.08 3.40 -21.12
N VAL A 82 -7.84 2.30 -21.81
CA VAL A 82 -8.80 1.71 -22.75
C VAL A 82 -10.00 1.09 -22.03
N ILE A 83 -9.76 0.28 -20.98
CA ILE A 83 -10.85 -0.46 -20.32
C ILE A 83 -11.90 0.47 -19.69
N PRO A 84 -11.53 1.48 -18.87
CA PRO A 84 -12.52 2.40 -18.31
C PRO A 84 -13.24 3.20 -19.38
N SER A 85 -12.55 3.62 -20.44
CA SER A 85 -13.14 4.41 -21.52
C SER A 85 -14.17 3.60 -22.33
N VAL A 86 -13.88 2.32 -22.60
CA VAL A 86 -14.83 1.42 -23.27
C VAL A 86 -16.04 1.14 -22.37
N ILE A 87 -15.83 0.91 -21.08
CA ILE A 87 -16.92 0.70 -20.12
C ILE A 87 -17.82 1.93 -20.07
N ILE A 88 -17.26 3.15 -19.98
CA ILE A 88 -18.03 4.39 -19.98
C ILE A 88 -18.79 4.53 -21.29
N PHE A 89 -18.16 4.27 -22.44
CA PHE A 89 -18.83 4.30 -23.76
C PHE A 89 -20.04 3.37 -23.78
N LEU A 90 -19.87 2.10 -23.35
CA LEU A 90 -20.93 1.11 -23.35
C LEU A 90 -22.08 1.50 -22.41
N ILE A 91 -21.76 1.98 -21.20
CA ILE A 91 -22.77 2.44 -20.23
C ILE A 91 -23.58 3.60 -20.81
N LEU A 92 -22.92 4.60 -21.38
CA LEU A 92 -23.59 5.76 -21.96
C LEU A 92 -24.41 5.41 -23.21
N TYR A 93 -23.88 4.50 -24.03
CA TYR A 93 -24.54 4.15 -25.31
C TYR A 93 -25.75 3.21 -25.11
N ILE A 94 -25.63 2.21 -24.20
CA ILE A 94 -26.69 1.21 -23.95
C ILE A 94 -27.76 1.75 -23.01
N LEU A 95 -27.36 2.33 -21.88
CA LEU A 95 -28.29 2.79 -20.85
C LEU A 95 -28.85 4.18 -21.13
N GLN A 96 -28.17 4.98 -21.96
CA GLN A 96 -28.56 6.35 -22.32
C GLN A 96 -29.05 7.17 -21.13
N PRO A 97 -28.31 7.19 -19.99
CA PRO A 97 -28.74 7.86 -18.77
C PRO A 97 -28.80 9.38 -18.99
N PHE A 98 -29.43 10.09 -18.03
CA PHE A 98 -29.41 11.55 -17.93
C PHE A 98 -29.93 12.33 -19.15
N GLY A 99 -30.87 11.76 -19.91
CA GLY A 99 -31.52 12.42 -21.03
C GLY A 99 -30.79 12.28 -22.35
N VAL A 100 -29.74 11.48 -22.46
CA VAL A 100 -29.09 11.10 -23.71
C VAL A 100 -30.12 10.47 -24.65
N SER A 101 -31.12 9.74 -24.16
CA SER A 101 -32.25 9.18 -24.88
C SER A 101 -33.14 10.22 -25.60
N ARG A 102 -33.05 11.50 -25.24
CA ARG A 102 -33.78 12.59 -25.89
C ARG A 102 -33.13 13.10 -27.19
N ILE A 103 -31.86 12.74 -27.39
CA ILE A 103 -31.10 13.09 -28.59
C ILE A 103 -31.56 12.16 -29.70
N LYS A 104 -32.30 12.68 -30.70
CA LYS A 104 -32.87 11.88 -31.79
C LYS A 104 -31.82 11.44 -32.81
N GLU A 105 -30.84 12.29 -33.06
CA GLU A 105 -29.80 12.06 -34.07
C GLU A 105 -28.41 12.30 -33.47
N GLY A 106 -27.43 11.49 -33.86
CA GLY A 106 -26.04 11.70 -33.48
C GLY A 106 -25.65 11.21 -32.07
N VAL A 107 -26.48 10.43 -31.37
CA VAL A 107 -26.17 9.85 -30.03
C VAL A 107 -24.79 9.19 -30.00
N PHE A 108 -24.45 8.44 -31.04
CA PHE A 108 -23.15 7.77 -31.15
C PHE A 108 -22.01 8.79 -31.06
N TRP A 109 -22.05 9.90 -31.77
CA TRP A 109 -20.99 10.90 -31.80
C TRP A 109 -20.86 11.64 -30.46
N VAL A 110 -21.97 11.93 -29.80
CA VAL A 110 -21.99 12.56 -28.46
C VAL A 110 -21.36 11.66 -27.42
N VAL A 111 -21.72 10.38 -27.44
CA VAL A 111 -21.18 9.38 -26.51
C VAL A 111 -19.72 9.08 -26.83
N ALA A 112 -19.36 8.92 -28.10
CA ALA A 112 -17.99 8.68 -28.55
C ALA A 112 -17.06 9.85 -28.16
N GLY A 113 -17.49 11.08 -28.36
CA GLY A 113 -16.74 12.27 -27.94
C GLY A 113 -16.51 12.33 -26.43
N SER A 114 -17.54 12.01 -25.64
CA SER A 114 -17.39 11.94 -24.16
C SER A 114 -16.43 10.85 -23.73
N ALA A 115 -16.46 9.68 -24.36
CA ALA A 115 -15.52 8.59 -24.09
C ALA A 115 -14.08 8.93 -24.51
N LEU A 116 -13.90 9.64 -25.63
CA LEU A 116 -12.58 10.12 -26.06
C LEU A 116 -12.00 11.15 -25.11
N ILE A 117 -12.82 12.04 -24.54
CA ILE A 117 -12.39 12.97 -23.49
C ILE A 117 -11.91 12.21 -22.25
N ALA A 118 -12.66 11.19 -21.82
CA ALA A 118 -12.26 10.33 -20.72
C ALA A 118 -10.94 9.59 -21.00
N ALA A 119 -10.77 9.07 -22.23
CA ALA A 119 -9.53 8.43 -22.66
C ALA A 119 -8.34 9.41 -22.68
N GLY A 120 -8.56 10.63 -23.19
CA GLY A 120 -7.54 11.67 -23.23
C GLY A 120 -7.08 12.10 -21.83
N ALA A 121 -8.03 12.37 -20.93
CA ALA A 121 -7.73 12.70 -19.55
C ALA A 121 -6.98 11.55 -18.84
N SER A 122 -7.46 10.30 -19.01
CA SER A 122 -6.79 9.12 -18.46
C SER A 122 -5.38 8.95 -19.01
N SER A 123 -5.14 9.27 -20.29
CA SER A 123 -3.82 9.23 -20.94
C SER A 123 -2.85 10.25 -20.32
N ILE A 124 -3.33 11.45 -20.01
CA ILE A 124 -2.54 12.50 -19.36
C ILE A 124 -2.02 12.00 -18.01
N PHE A 125 -2.89 11.42 -17.18
CA PHE A 125 -2.50 10.91 -15.86
C PHE A 125 -1.65 9.62 -15.91
N THR A 126 -1.85 8.80 -16.95
CA THR A 126 -1.15 7.52 -17.08
C THR A 126 0.23 7.64 -17.74
N TYR A 127 0.40 8.56 -18.66
CA TYR A 127 1.63 8.71 -19.46
C TYR A 127 2.31 10.06 -19.28
N LEU A 128 1.57 11.18 -19.42
CA LEU A 128 2.17 12.51 -19.44
C LEU A 128 2.67 12.95 -18.07
N LEU A 129 1.84 12.88 -17.03
CA LEU A 129 2.24 13.29 -15.67
C LEU A 129 3.39 12.45 -15.09
N PRO A 130 3.42 11.10 -15.24
CA PRO A 130 4.57 10.30 -14.82
C PRO A 130 5.86 10.63 -15.58
N ALA A 131 5.77 11.07 -16.85
CA ALA A 131 6.93 11.50 -17.62
C ALA A 131 7.46 12.87 -17.16
N LEU A 132 6.56 13.80 -16.82
CA LEU A 132 6.93 15.14 -16.34
C LEU A 132 7.43 15.14 -14.88
N PHE A 133 6.87 14.28 -14.02
CA PHE A 133 7.17 14.22 -12.59
C PHE A 133 7.67 12.84 -12.13
N PRO A 134 8.81 12.34 -12.64
CA PRO A 134 9.27 10.98 -12.37
C PRO A 134 9.55 10.72 -10.89
N THR A 135 9.95 11.74 -10.14
CA THR A 135 10.24 11.62 -8.69
C THR A 135 8.97 11.38 -7.86
N TYR A 136 7.86 12.02 -8.25
CA TYR A 136 6.56 11.85 -7.58
C TYR A 136 5.98 10.46 -7.84
N TYR A 137 6.12 9.94 -9.08
CA TYR A 137 5.58 8.66 -9.54
C TYR A 137 6.55 7.48 -9.36
N LYS A 138 7.61 7.61 -8.53
CA LYS A 138 8.45 6.44 -8.17
C LYS A 138 7.64 5.40 -7.40
N GLU A 139 7.77 4.14 -7.80
CA GLU A 139 7.04 3.01 -7.20
C GLU A 139 7.24 2.90 -5.68
N GLN A 140 8.46 3.19 -5.20
CA GLN A 140 8.82 3.17 -3.79
C GLN A 140 8.05 4.20 -2.95
N ASN A 141 7.65 5.31 -3.56
CA ASN A 141 6.97 6.43 -2.91
C ASN A 141 5.47 6.46 -3.20
N TRP A 142 4.95 5.48 -3.98
CA TRP A 142 3.56 5.46 -4.40
C TRP A 142 2.65 4.92 -3.30
N THR A 143 1.75 5.76 -2.80
CA THR A 143 0.82 5.43 -1.71
C THR A 143 -0.62 5.46 -2.20
N LEU A 144 -1.53 4.78 -1.46
CA LEU A 144 -2.96 4.80 -1.76
C LEU A 144 -3.50 6.24 -1.80
N GLY A 145 -3.06 7.12 -0.90
CA GLY A 145 -3.50 8.51 -0.88
C GLY A 145 -3.12 9.30 -2.13
N LYS A 146 -1.92 9.08 -2.68
CA LYS A 146 -1.50 9.69 -3.95
C LYS A 146 -2.34 9.16 -5.11
N HIS A 147 -2.60 7.85 -5.12
CA HIS A 147 -3.43 7.24 -6.16
C HIS A 147 -4.86 7.79 -6.14
N VAL A 148 -5.48 7.89 -4.97
CA VAL A 148 -6.82 8.49 -4.81
C VAL A 148 -6.83 9.95 -5.26
N LEU A 149 -5.82 10.73 -4.90
CA LEU A 149 -5.70 12.13 -5.35
C LEU A 149 -5.60 12.23 -6.88
N ASP A 150 -4.77 11.40 -7.51
CA ASP A 150 -4.64 11.34 -8.96
C ASP A 150 -5.97 11.00 -9.64
N VAL A 151 -6.69 10.00 -9.12
CA VAL A 151 -8.01 9.62 -9.63
C VAL A 151 -9.00 10.79 -9.50
N LEU A 152 -9.04 11.49 -8.37
CA LEU A 152 -9.92 12.64 -8.17
C LEU A 152 -9.61 13.79 -9.13
N LEU A 153 -8.32 14.10 -9.34
CA LEU A 153 -7.90 15.11 -10.30
C LEU A 153 -8.22 14.72 -11.74
N MET A 154 -8.05 13.45 -12.09
CA MET A 154 -8.43 12.89 -13.39
C MET A 154 -9.93 13.02 -13.62
N LEU A 155 -10.76 12.67 -12.63
CA LEU A 155 -12.22 12.80 -12.73
C LEU A 155 -12.67 14.26 -12.87
N LEU A 156 -12.00 15.18 -12.18
CA LEU A 156 -12.25 16.61 -12.34
C LEU A 156 -11.91 17.08 -13.76
N LEU A 157 -10.78 16.64 -14.31
CA LEU A 157 -10.39 16.97 -15.68
C LEU A 157 -11.40 16.42 -16.71
N ILE A 158 -11.89 15.18 -16.50
CA ILE A 158 -12.96 14.59 -17.31
C ILE A 158 -14.23 15.44 -17.24
N ALA A 159 -14.65 15.85 -16.02
CA ALA A 159 -15.86 16.67 -15.85
C ALA A 159 -15.74 18.02 -16.57
N VAL A 160 -14.60 18.68 -16.48
CA VAL A 160 -14.32 19.93 -17.22
C VAL A 160 -14.35 19.69 -18.72
N GLY A 161 -13.71 18.63 -19.21
CA GLY A 161 -13.70 18.30 -20.63
C GLY A 161 -15.10 18.02 -21.18
N ILE A 162 -15.91 17.24 -20.46
CA ILE A 162 -17.31 16.96 -20.81
C ILE A 162 -18.14 18.25 -20.78
N TRP A 163 -17.94 19.10 -19.79
CA TRP A 163 -18.62 20.39 -19.69
C TRP A 163 -18.35 21.28 -20.90
N VAL A 164 -17.08 21.45 -21.28
CA VAL A 164 -16.69 22.25 -22.47
C VAL A 164 -17.29 21.65 -23.76
N TYR A 165 -17.19 20.33 -23.92
CA TYR A 165 -17.68 19.61 -25.07
C TYR A 165 -19.21 19.74 -25.24
N HIS A 166 -19.98 19.52 -24.18
CA HIS A 166 -21.43 19.65 -24.22
C HIS A 166 -21.89 21.10 -24.36
N SER A 167 -21.18 22.06 -23.75
CA SER A 167 -21.44 23.47 -23.92
C SER A 167 -21.28 23.91 -25.40
N TRP A 168 -20.23 23.38 -26.03
CA TRP A 168 -19.99 23.62 -27.47
C TRP A 168 -21.07 22.99 -28.35
N LEU A 169 -21.46 21.74 -28.08
CA LEU A 169 -22.53 21.06 -28.84
C LEU A 169 -23.89 21.74 -28.73
N MET A 170 -24.21 22.27 -27.55
CA MET A 170 -25.51 22.92 -27.30
C MET A 170 -25.53 24.42 -27.67
N GLY A 171 -24.41 24.99 -28.11
CA GLY A 171 -24.27 26.41 -28.36
C GLY A 171 -24.41 27.29 -27.11
N MET A 172 -24.38 26.71 -25.93
CA MET A 172 -24.46 27.39 -24.63
C MET A 172 -23.04 27.56 -24.04
N TRP A 173 -22.45 28.70 -24.31
CA TRP A 173 -21.05 28.97 -23.97
C TRP A 173 -20.86 29.04 -22.47
N LEU A 174 -20.19 28.00 -21.91
CA LEU A 174 -19.75 27.89 -20.51
C LEU A 174 -20.85 28.10 -19.44
N ASP A 175 -22.06 27.58 -19.68
CA ASP A 175 -23.12 27.63 -18.65
C ASP A 175 -22.74 26.83 -17.41
N LYS A 176 -22.81 27.49 -16.25
CA LYS A 176 -22.51 26.87 -14.92
C LYS A 176 -23.44 25.71 -14.61
N ARG A 177 -24.67 25.70 -15.10
CA ARG A 177 -25.62 24.59 -14.89
C ARG A 177 -25.13 23.31 -15.56
N LEU A 178 -24.56 23.42 -16.78
CA LEU A 178 -23.96 22.29 -17.47
C LEU A 178 -22.72 21.76 -16.78
N PHE A 179 -21.95 22.63 -16.11
CA PHE A 179 -20.82 22.19 -15.30
C PHE A 179 -21.24 21.29 -14.13
N PHE A 180 -22.21 21.73 -13.33
CA PHE A 180 -22.72 20.91 -12.22
C PHE A 180 -23.39 19.62 -12.70
N LEU A 181 -24.06 19.67 -13.85
CA LEU A 181 -24.63 18.49 -14.49
C LEU A 181 -23.52 17.51 -14.91
N ALA A 182 -22.49 17.95 -15.61
CA ALA A 182 -21.34 17.14 -16.02
C ALA A 182 -20.61 16.53 -14.80
N LEU A 183 -20.40 17.33 -13.76
CA LEU A 183 -19.79 16.87 -12.51
C LEU A 183 -20.64 15.78 -11.84
N SER A 184 -21.96 15.94 -11.79
CA SER A 184 -22.88 14.94 -11.23
C SER A 184 -22.83 13.63 -12.02
N TRP A 185 -22.77 13.69 -13.36
CA TRP A 185 -22.67 12.50 -14.20
C TRP A 185 -21.35 11.74 -13.96
N VAL A 186 -20.24 12.47 -13.90
CA VAL A 186 -18.94 11.88 -13.61
C VAL A 186 -18.95 11.22 -12.23
N MET A 187 -19.50 11.89 -11.22
CA MET A 187 -19.58 11.35 -9.86
C MET A 187 -20.43 10.08 -9.74
N VAL A 188 -21.50 9.97 -10.52
CA VAL A 188 -22.37 8.77 -10.51
C VAL A 188 -21.76 7.62 -11.32
N LEU A 189 -21.16 7.92 -12.48
CA LEU A 189 -20.67 6.89 -13.40
C LEU A 189 -19.25 6.41 -13.07
N ALA A 190 -18.38 7.28 -12.56
CA ALA A 190 -16.98 6.98 -12.31
C ALA A 190 -16.72 5.83 -11.32
N PRO A 191 -17.51 5.60 -10.26
CA PRO A 191 -17.28 4.47 -9.35
C PRO A 191 -17.26 3.11 -10.04
N PHE A 192 -18.08 2.90 -11.06
CA PHE A 192 -18.16 1.61 -11.75
C PHE A 192 -16.85 1.21 -12.44
N PRO A 193 -16.30 1.98 -13.40
CA PRO A 193 -15.05 1.64 -14.04
C PRO A 193 -13.85 1.71 -13.07
N VAL A 194 -13.87 2.64 -12.11
CA VAL A 194 -12.79 2.79 -11.12
C VAL A 194 -12.70 1.55 -10.23
N VAL A 195 -13.81 1.13 -9.60
CA VAL A 195 -13.84 -0.06 -8.74
C VAL A 195 -13.53 -1.32 -9.54
N PHE A 196 -14.12 -1.47 -10.73
CA PHE A 196 -13.83 -2.61 -11.61
C PHE A 196 -12.33 -2.69 -11.92
N PHE A 197 -11.72 -1.58 -12.33
CA PHE A 197 -10.31 -1.55 -12.69
C PHE A 197 -9.39 -1.79 -11.49
N LEU A 198 -9.72 -1.25 -10.31
CA LEU A 198 -8.99 -1.50 -9.08
C LEU A 198 -8.98 -2.99 -8.71
N LEU A 199 -10.15 -3.63 -8.75
CA LEU A 199 -10.28 -5.06 -8.46
C LEU A 199 -9.55 -5.91 -9.51
N TRP A 200 -9.68 -5.58 -10.78
CA TRP A 200 -8.99 -6.24 -11.88
C TRP A 200 -7.46 -6.17 -11.73
N ASN A 201 -6.93 -4.97 -11.51
CA ASN A 201 -5.50 -4.76 -11.34
C ASN A 201 -4.96 -5.52 -10.10
N ARG A 202 -5.72 -5.51 -9.00
CA ARG A 202 -5.39 -6.26 -7.78
C ARG A 202 -5.36 -7.76 -8.02
N ASN A 203 -6.35 -8.31 -8.74
CA ASN A 203 -6.39 -9.73 -9.09
C ASN A 203 -5.22 -10.14 -9.98
N LEU A 204 -4.91 -9.35 -11.01
CA LEU A 204 -3.76 -9.63 -11.88
C LEU A 204 -2.45 -9.68 -11.12
N GLN A 205 -2.24 -8.77 -10.17
CA GLN A 205 -1.03 -8.75 -9.36
C GLN A 205 -0.98 -9.93 -8.39
N LEU A 206 -2.12 -10.27 -7.76
CA LEU A 206 -2.20 -11.43 -6.88
C LEU A 206 -1.86 -12.71 -7.64
N THR A 207 -2.47 -12.92 -8.81
CA THR A 207 -2.22 -14.11 -9.64
C THR A 207 -0.74 -14.20 -10.04
N ARG A 208 -0.13 -13.10 -10.43
CA ARG A 208 1.29 -13.05 -10.76
C ARG A 208 2.19 -13.40 -9.59
N ASN A 209 2.00 -12.74 -8.47
CA ASN A 209 2.82 -12.98 -7.28
C ASN A 209 2.65 -14.42 -6.78
N LEU A 210 1.45 -15.00 -6.92
CA LEU A 210 1.21 -16.41 -6.61
C LEU A 210 1.95 -17.34 -7.58
N GLN A 211 1.90 -17.09 -8.89
CA GLN A 211 2.63 -17.89 -9.88
C GLN A 211 4.13 -17.84 -9.65
N GLU A 212 4.70 -16.65 -9.46
CA GLU A 212 6.12 -16.49 -9.18
C GLU A 212 6.53 -17.16 -7.85
N ALA A 213 5.68 -17.08 -6.81
CA ALA A 213 5.92 -17.80 -5.56
C ALA A 213 5.85 -19.32 -5.73
N MET A 214 4.95 -19.85 -6.58
CA MET A 214 4.88 -21.28 -6.90
C MET A 214 6.13 -21.74 -7.64
N GLU A 215 6.64 -20.96 -8.60
CA GLU A 215 7.90 -21.27 -9.30
C GLU A 215 9.06 -21.37 -8.31
N ILE A 216 9.22 -20.38 -7.42
CA ILE A 216 10.27 -20.38 -6.39
C ILE A 216 10.11 -21.60 -5.47
N ASN A 217 8.89 -21.92 -5.03
CA ASN A 217 8.65 -23.08 -4.18
C ASN A 217 8.94 -24.42 -4.89
N CYS A 218 8.63 -24.54 -6.19
CA CYS A 218 9.02 -25.71 -6.99
C CYS A 218 10.54 -25.88 -7.02
N HIS A 219 11.27 -24.78 -7.13
CA HIS A 219 12.73 -24.80 -7.07
C HIS A 219 13.25 -25.20 -5.68
N LEU A 220 12.67 -24.65 -4.62
CA LEU A 220 13.04 -25.01 -3.23
C LEU A 220 12.76 -26.47 -2.92
N SER A 221 11.64 -27.05 -3.41
CA SER A 221 11.32 -28.46 -3.18
C SER A 221 12.26 -29.42 -3.94
N LYS A 222 12.66 -29.07 -5.19
CA LYS A 222 13.66 -29.83 -5.95
C LYS A 222 15.01 -29.83 -5.23
N ARG A 223 15.39 -28.70 -4.64
CA ARG A 223 16.62 -28.58 -3.85
C ARG A 223 16.57 -29.48 -2.59
N ALA A 224 15.50 -29.42 -1.82
CA ALA A 224 15.32 -30.25 -0.63
C ALA A 224 15.45 -31.76 -0.99
N SER A 225 14.97 -32.15 -2.17
CA SER A 225 15.09 -33.55 -2.65
C SER A 225 16.51 -33.91 -3.09
N GLN A 226 17.33 -32.97 -3.51
CA GLN A 226 18.73 -33.17 -3.95
C GLN A 226 19.73 -33.14 -2.78
N GLU A 227 19.47 -32.34 -1.74
CA GLU A 227 20.33 -32.24 -0.55
C GLU A 227 20.28 -33.51 0.33
N VAL A 228 19.30 -34.38 0.17
CA VAL A 228 19.26 -35.73 0.81
C VAL A 228 20.33 -36.69 0.25
N GLY A 229 20.97 -36.35 -0.89
CA GLY A 229 21.93 -37.20 -1.58
C GLY A 229 23.35 -36.63 -1.81
N ALA A 230 23.62 -35.38 -1.44
CA ALA A 230 24.92 -34.78 -1.69
C ALA A 230 25.34 -33.86 -0.54
N GLU A 231 26.42 -34.23 0.15
CA GLU A 231 27.17 -33.31 1.03
C GLU A 231 27.58 -32.07 0.24
N SER A 232 27.02 -30.93 0.61
CA SER A 232 27.27 -29.63 -0.02
C SER A 232 28.71 -29.19 0.29
N LYS A 233 29.59 -29.39 -0.67
CA LYS A 233 30.93 -28.72 -0.70
C LYS A 233 30.72 -27.22 -1.01
N GLU A 234 31.55 -26.41 -0.35
CA GLU A 234 31.88 -25.01 -0.58
C GLU A 234 31.02 -23.94 0.12
N PHE A 235 31.31 -23.76 1.36
CA PHE A 235 31.67 -22.48 2.04
C PHE A 235 32.21 -22.89 3.40
N SER A 236 33.31 -22.29 3.88
CA SER A 236 33.87 -22.67 5.18
C SER A 236 32.79 -22.53 6.25
N PRO A 237 32.48 -23.60 7.02
CA PRO A 237 31.43 -23.55 8.04
C PRO A 237 31.79 -22.63 9.23
N GLU A 238 32.93 -21.96 9.18
CA GLU A 238 33.52 -21.19 10.28
C GLU A 238 33.38 -19.67 10.16
N GLU A 239 32.71 -19.13 9.14
CA GLU A 239 32.56 -17.68 9.00
C GLU A 239 31.68 -17.13 10.13
N VAL A 240 32.29 -16.36 11.04
CA VAL A 240 31.65 -15.77 12.21
C VAL A 240 31.21 -14.35 11.87
N LEU A 241 29.93 -14.09 12.01
CA LEU A 241 29.33 -12.77 11.91
C LEU A 241 29.48 -12.05 13.26
N VAL A 242 30.07 -10.86 13.22
CA VAL A 242 30.24 -10.04 14.42
C VAL A 242 29.33 -8.83 14.34
N PHE A 243 28.23 -8.85 15.08
CA PHE A 243 27.35 -7.73 15.23
C PHE A 243 27.82 -6.87 16.41
N SER A 244 28.23 -5.63 16.17
CA SER A 244 28.63 -4.67 17.19
C SER A 244 27.53 -3.63 17.43
N GLY A 245 27.11 -3.47 18.67
CA GLY A 245 26.24 -2.39 19.13
C GLY A 245 27.05 -1.17 19.61
N GLY A 246 26.45 0.01 19.67
CA GLY A 246 27.09 1.28 20.08
C GLY A 246 27.63 1.35 21.51
N THR A 247 27.41 0.36 22.36
CA THR A 247 27.95 0.18 23.71
C THR A 247 28.28 -1.28 23.87
N LYS A 248 29.50 -1.62 24.19
CA LYS A 248 30.06 -2.94 24.62
C LYS A 248 29.30 -4.25 24.31
N ASP A 249 28.13 -4.19 23.71
CA ASP A 249 27.33 -5.36 23.34
C ASP A 249 27.80 -5.88 21.98
N MET A 250 28.46 -7.00 21.99
CA MET A 250 28.85 -7.76 20.82
C MET A 250 28.06 -9.07 20.75
N LEU A 251 27.73 -9.50 19.57
CA LEU A 251 27.15 -10.80 19.29
C LEU A 251 27.92 -11.47 18.17
N GLU A 252 28.49 -12.60 18.47
CA GLU A 252 29.16 -13.47 17.50
C GLU A 252 28.23 -14.63 17.16
N VAL A 253 27.95 -14.81 15.88
CA VAL A 253 27.06 -15.86 15.35
C VAL A 253 27.72 -16.49 14.13
N LYS A 254 27.74 -17.81 14.06
CA LYS A 254 28.17 -18.48 12.82
C LYS A 254 27.19 -18.15 11.69
N ALA A 255 27.71 -17.84 10.53
CA ALA A 255 26.88 -17.46 9.36
C ALA A 255 25.85 -18.55 8.99
N VAL A 256 26.16 -19.81 9.27
CA VAL A 256 25.26 -20.97 9.06
C VAL A 256 24.09 -20.96 10.03
N ASP A 257 24.27 -20.44 11.23
CA ASP A 257 23.27 -20.41 12.29
C ASP A 257 22.39 -19.16 12.25
N PHE A 258 22.82 -18.11 11.52
CA PHE A 258 22.04 -16.89 11.34
C PHE A 258 20.76 -17.15 10.54
N LEU A 259 19.63 -16.71 11.06
CA LEU A 259 18.32 -16.81 10.42
C LEU A 259 17.90 -15.49 9.77
N TYR A 260 17.69 -14.48 10.58
CA TYR A 260 17.33 -13.12 10.12
C TYR A 260 17.65 -12.06 11.17
N ALA A 261 17.68 -10.81 10.75
CA ALA A 261 17.72 -9.66 11.66
C ALA A 261 16.58 -8.68 11.33
N GLU A 262 15.98 -8.11 12.35
CA GLU A 262 14.85 -7.19 12.27
C GLU A 262 15.17 -5.87 12.99
N ALA A 263 14.87 -4.74 12.35
CA ALA A 263 14.97 -3.42 12.96
C ALA A 263 13.74 -3.14 13.83
N GLU A 264 13.95 -2.93 15.12
CA GLU A 264 12.90 -2.58 16.07
C GLU A 264 13.28 -1.29 16.83
N GLY A 265 12.78 -0.16 16.33
CA GLY A 265 13.12 1.16 16.85
C GLY A 265 14.61 1.48 16.67
N ASN A 266 15.36 1.63 17.80
CA ASN A 266 16.79 1.87 17.83
C ASN A 266 17.62 0.59 18.05
N TYR A 267 17.00 -0.56 17.95
CA TYR A 267 17.62 -1.86 18.17
C TYR A 267 17.50 -2.72 16.91
N VAL A 268 18.42 -3.66 16.78
CA VAL A 268 18.35 -4.76 15.81
C VAL A 268 18.19 -6.05 16.60
N LYS A 269 17.12 -6.76 16.32
CA LYS A 269 16.80 -8.07 16.85
C LYS A 269 17.39 -9.11 15.91
N VAL A 270 18.33 -9.90 16.40
CA VAL A 270 19.00 -10.97 15.65
C VAL A 270 18.46 -12.31 16.10
N ASP A 271 17.85 -13.05 15.17
CA ASP A 271 17.40 -14.43 15.37
C ASP A 271 18.40 -15.39 14.76
N TYR A 272 18.88 -16.36 15.57
CA TYR A 272 19.87 -17.34 15.16
C TYR A 272 19.67 -18.67 15.90
N ARG A 273 20.28 -19.75 15.40
CA ARG A 273 20.26 -21.05 16.06
C ARG A 273 21.42 -21.19 17.02
N LEU A 274 21.13 -21.62 18.22
CA LEU A 274 22.12 -22.00 19.20
C LEU A 274 21.82 -23.43 19.69
N LYS A 275 22.71 -24.37 19.40
CA LYS A 275 22.52 -25.80 19.76
C LYS A 275 21.20 -26.40 19.24
N GLY A 276 20.75 -25.97 18.10
CA GLY A 276 19.50 -26.45 17.48
C GLY A 276 18.23 -25.67 17.85
N GLU A 277 18.27 -24.83 18.88
CA GLU A 277 17.15 -24.00 19.31
C GLU A 277 17.24 -22.59 18.71
N SER A 278 16.09 -22.00 18.39
CA SER A 278 16.01 -20.60 17.93
C SER A 278 16.21 -19.67 19.12
N THR A 279 17.26 -18.88 19.06
CA THR A 279 17.64 -17.91 20.09
C THR A 279 17.58 -16.51 19.51
N ARG A 280 17.20 -15.54 20.35
CA ARG A 280 16.99 -14.16 19.97
C ARG A 280 17.78 -13.22 20.84
N LYS A 281 18.53 -12.28 20.23
CA LYS A 281 19.25 -11.23 20.95
C LYS A 281 18.97 -9.87 20.34
N MET A 282 18.75 -8.87 21.20
CA MET A 282 18.59 -7.48 20.80
C MET A 282 19.89 -6.72 21.00
N LEU A 283 20.31 -5.96 19.98
CA LEU A 283 21.51 -5.14 20.00
C LEU A 283 21.13 -3.70 19.66
N ARG A 284 21.71 -2.74 20.33
CA ARG A 284 21.55 -1.33 19.99
C ARG A 284 22.40 -0.98 18.78
N ALA A 285 21.90 -1.27 17.60
CA ALA A 285 22.58 -1.07 16.33
C ALA A 285 21.60 -0.56 15.27
N THR A 286 22.12 -0.02 14.18
CA THR A 286 21.35 0.32 12.99
C THR A 286 21.34 -0.84 12.01
N MET A 287 20.32 -0.87 11.16
CA MET A 287 20.22 -1.87 10.09
C MET A 287 21.42 -1.83 9.12
N LYS A 288 22.02 -0.64 8.93
CA LYS A 288 23.23 -0.47 8.12
C LYS A 288 24.45 -1.16 8.75
N GLN A 289 24.64 -1.02 10.05
CA GLN A 289 25.70 -1.72 10.77
C GLN A 289 25.50 -3.25 10.72
N ALA A 290 24.25 -3.72 10.84
CA ALA A 290 23.96 -5.14 10.69
C ALA A 290 24.22 -5.64 9.25
N GLU A 291 23.96 -4.82 8.24
CA GLU A 291 24.26 -5.12 6.82
C GLU A 291 25.77 -5.18 6.56
N GLU A 292 26.52 -4.27 7.16
CA GLU A 292 28.00 -4.27 7.11
C GLU A 292 28.58 -5.53 7.78
N ALA A 293 28.02 -5.97 8.90
CA ALA A 293 28.48 -7.20 9.61
C ALA A 293 28.29 -8.48 8.79
N VAL A 294 27.33 -8.51 7.87
CA VAL A 294 27.04 -9.68 7.02
C VAL A 294 27.55 -9.54 5.58
N ALA A 295 28.23 -8.43 5.26
CA ALA A 295 28.67 -8.11 3.90
C ALA A 295 29.56 -9.16 3.24
N ALA A 296 30.33 -9.92 4.04
CA ALA A 296 31.16 -11.03 3.57
C ALA A 296 30.32 -12.24 3.11
N CYS A 297 29.06 -12.37 3.56
CA CYS A 297 28.20 -13.51 3.29
C CYS A 297 27.19 -13.24 2.16
N PRO A 298 27.44 -13.64 0.91
CA PRO A 298 26.58 -13.31 -0.24
C PRO A 298 25.20 -13.98 -0.20
N PHE A 299 24.97 -14.91 0.73
CA PHE A 299 23.69 -15.57 0.94
C PHE A 299 22.82 -14.89 2.01
N ILE A 300 23.34 -13.86 2.70
CA ILE A 300 22.58 -13.03 3.60
C ILE A 300 22.30 -11.69 2.91
N ILE A 301 21.04 -11.39 2.69
CA ILE A 301 20.62 -10.22 1.94
C ILE A 301 19.56 -9.41 2.64
N ARG A 302 19.51 -8.14 2.28
CA ARG A 302 18.44 -7.27 2.70
C ARG A 302 17.19 -7.55 1.86
N CYS A 303 16.11 -7.99 2.50
CA CYS A 303 14.82 -8.27 1.83
C CYS A 303 13.77 -7.20 2.07
N HIS A 304 13.97 -6.36 3.10
CA HIS A 304 13.10 -5.27 3.45
C HIS A 304 13.90 -4.15 4.13
N ARG A 305 13.36 -2.93 4.19
CA ARG A 305 14.03 -1.82 4.89
C ARG A 305 14.37 -2.15 6.36
N ALA A 306 13.60 -3.06 6.96
CA ALA A 306 13.74 -3.48 8.36
C ALA A 306 14.22 -4.93 8.52
N PHE A 307 14.51 -5.68 7.44
CA PHE A 307 14.88 -7.09 7.55
C PHE A 307 16.09 -7.45 6.69
N LEU A 308 17.01 -8.20 7.31
CA LEU A 308 18.06 -9.00 6.67
C LEU A 308 17.70 -10.47 6.82
N VAL A 309 17.90 -11.29 5.80
CA VAL A 309 17.52 -12.71 5.80
C VAL A 309 18.62 -13.58 5.22
N ASN A 310 18.80 -14.76 5.80
CA ASN A 310 19.63 -15.83 5.24
C ASN A 310 18.81 -16.60 4.19
N ALA A 311 19.09 -16.37 2.91
CA ALA A 311 18.36 -17.02 1.82
C ALA A 311 18.55 -18.57 1.80
N ARG A 312 19.60 -19.09 2.48
CA ARG A 312 19.79 -20.53 2.63
C ARG A 312 18.76 -21.18 3.56
N LYS A 313 18.21 -20.43 4.45
CA LYS A 313 17.24 -20.88 5.46
C LYS A 313 15.80 -20.68 5.05
N VAL A 314 15.55 -20.18 3.83
CA VAL A 314 14.20 -20.02 3.28
C VAL A 314 13.67 -21.40 2.85
N VAL A 315 12.54 -21.80 3.45
CA VAL A 315 11.85 -23.06 3.17
C VAL A 315 10.69 -22.86 2.22
N LYS A 316 9.98 -21.73 2.36
CA LYS A 316 8.79 -21.44 1.56
C LYS A 316 8.66 -19.95 1.28
N VAL A 317 8.11 -19.64 0.11
CA VAL A 317 7.76 -18.28 -0.31
C VAL A 317 6.26 -18.23 -0.56
N ASP A 318 5.57 -17.33 0.14
CA ASP A 318 4.15 -17.06 -0.08
C ASP A 318 3.99 -15.72 -0.81
N GLY A 319 3.19 -15.71 -1.89
CA GLY A 319 2.87 -14.51 -2.66
C GLY A 319 1.54 -13.90 -2.24
N ASN A 320 1.49 -12.57 -2.12
CA ASN A 320 0.24 -11.84 -1.92
C ASN A 320 0.16 -10.60 -2.83
N SER A 321 -0.91 -9.84 -2.75
CA SER A 321 -1.10 -8.63 -3.56
C SER A 321 -0.08 -7.50 -3.26
N GLN A 322 0.69 -7.61 -2.19
CA GLN A 322 1.69 -6.62 -1.77
C GLN A 322 3.14 -7.04 -2.07
N GLY A 323 3.39 -8.33 -2.37
CA GLY A 323 4.71 -8.89 -2.64
C GLY A 323 4.87 -10.31 -2.10
N TYR A 324 6.08 -10.64 -1.67
CA TYR A 324 6.42 -11.96 -1.13
C TYR A 324 6.57 -11.93 0.39
N ARG A 325 6.33 -13.09 1.01
CA ARG A 325 6.68 -13.37 2.40
C ARG A 325 7.51 -14.64 2.43
N LEU A 326 8.59 -14.60 3.18
CA LEU A 326 9.51 -15.72 3.31
C LEU A 326 9.22 -16.44 4.62
N ARG A 327 9.17 -17.78 4.58
CA ARG A 327 9.18 -18.63 5.76
C ARG A 327 10.54 -19.30 5.88
N LEU A 328 11.12 -19.23 7.06
CA LEU A 328 12.41 -19.81 7.37
C LEU A 328 12.27 -21.18 8.06
N GLU A 329 13.36 -21.96 8.04
CA GLU A 329 13.49 -23.20 8.80
C GLU A 329 13.26 -22.95 10.30
N GLY A 330 12.50 -23.84 10.94
CA GLY A 330 12.25 -23.82 12.39
C GLY A 330 10.97 -23.10 12.79
N GLY A 331 10.17 -22.64 11.83
CA GLY A 331 8.89 -21.98 12.09
C GLY A 331 9.10 -20.67 12.86
N GLY A 332 8.64 -19.58 12.37
CA GLY A 332 8.81 -18.27 12.97
C GLY A 332 7.90 -17.26 12.28
N GLU A 333 8.17 -16.02 12.51
CA GLU A 333 7.48 -14.91 11.84
C GLU A 333 7.70 -14.95 10.32
N GLU A 334 6.67 -14.65 9.56
CA GLU A 334 6.76 -14.47 8.12
C GLU A 334 7.48 -13.17 7.79
N ILE A 335 8.62 -13.25 7.10
CA ILE A 335 9.46 -12.10 6.78
C ILE A 335 8.94 -11.44 5.49
N PRO A 336 8.52 -10.18 5.52
CA PRO A 336 8.05 -9.49 4.35
C PRO A 336 9.21 -9.12 3.42
N VAL A 337 9.02 -9.29 2.10
CA VAL A 337 9.95 -8.83 1.07
C VAL A 337 9.37 -7.58 0.42
N SER A 338 10.11 -6.47 0.46
CA SER A 338 9.67 -5.27 -0.24
C SER A 338 9.94 -5.38 -1.75
N ARG A 339 9.13 -4.69 -2.54
CA ARG A 339 9.24 -4.71 -4.02
C ARG A 339 10.62 -4.33 -4.55
N ALA A 340 11.31 -3.43 -3.84
CA ALA A 340 12.65 -2.98 -4.21
C ALA A 340 13.67 -4.15 -4.21
N TYR A 341 13.50 -5.09 -3.28
CA TYR A 341 14.42 -6.21 -3.08
C TYR A 341 13.90 -7.54 -3.69
N ALA A 342 12.64 -7.57 -4.17
CA ALA A 342 12.01 -8.80 -4.65
C ALA A 342 12.78 -9.50 -5.77
N LYS A 343 13.32 -8.72 -6.72
CA LYS A 343 14.13 -9.27 -7.84
C LYS A 343 15.43 -9.89 -7.35
N GLU A 344 16.10 -9.24 -6.42
CA GLU A 344 17.37 -9.68 -5.87
C GLU A 344 17.20 -10.95 -5.02
N VAL A 345 16.17 -10.97 -4.17
CA VAL A 345 15.78 -12.15 -3.38
C VAL A 345 15.44 -13.34 -4.29
N LYS A 346 14.64 -13.12 -5.35
CA LYS A 346 14.29 -14.14 -6.33
C LYS A 346 15.54 -14.69 -7.03
N ALA A 347 16.38 -13.80 -7.56
CA ALA A 347 17.63 -14.19 -8.25
C ALA A 347 18.57 -14.98 -7.35
N LEU A 348 18.68 -14.61 -6.07
CA LEU A 348 19.54 -15.31 -5.13
C LEU A 348 19.01 -16.70 -4.79
N ILE A 349 17.70 -16.86 -4.60
CA ILE A 349 17.09 -18.18 -4.37
C ILE A 349 17.23 -19.05 -5.62
N GLU A 350 17.05 -18.50 -6.84
CA GLU A 350 17.14 -19.23 -8.11
C GLU A 350 18.60 -19.52 -8.53
N ASN A 351 19.54 -18.57 -8.37
CA ASN A 351 20.95 -18.76 -8.80
C ASN A 351 21.71 -19.82 -7.99
N LYS A 352 21.24 -20.15 -6.79
CA LYS A 352 21.78 -21.28 -6.01
C LYS A 352 21.47 -22.65 -6.61
N ILE A 353 20.57 -22.71 -7.59
CA ILE A 353 20.14 -23.95 -8.26
C ILE A 353 21.03 -24.23 -9.47
N LYS A 354 21.76 -23.21 -9.97
CA LYS A 354 22.63 -23.32 -11.16
C LYS A 354 24.10 -23.59 -10.85
N ARG A 355 24.49 -23.69 -9.60
CA ARG A 355 25.82 -24.10 -9.14
C ARG A 355 25.72 -25.36 -8.29
#